data_05b47d028e7695a956c51cc33926527e
#
_entry.id   05b47d028e7695a956c51cc33926527e
#
_cell.length_a   1.000
_cell.length_b   1.000
_cell.length_c   1.000
_cell.angle_alpha   90.00
_cell.angle_beta   90.00
_cell.angle_gamma   90.00
#
_symmetry.space_group_name_H-M   'P 1'
#
loop_
_entity.id
_entity.type
_entity.pdbx_description
1 polymer ?
#
loop_
_entity_poly.entity_id
_entity_poly.type
_entity_poly.pdbx_seq_one_letter_code
_entity_poly.pdbx_strand_id
1 'polypeptide(L)'
;MATILQNLPAGQKVGIAFSGGLDTSAALHWMKLKGAIPYAYTANLGQPDEPDYEDIPRKAMQYGAEKARLIDCRSQLAAEGLAALQAGAFHITTGGVTYFNTTPLGRAVTGTMLVAAMKQDDVNIWGDGSTYKGNDIERFYRYGLLTNPSLKIYKPWLDQLFIDELGGRAEMSAFMTQAGFGYKMSAEKAYSTDSNMLGATHEAKDLEHLSSSMKIVNPIMGVAFWKDEVDVKREEVTVRFEEGRPVALNGVKYTDLVALILEANRIGGRHGLGMSDQIENRIIEAKSRGIYEAPGLALLFIAYERLVTGIHNEDTIEQYRDSGRRLGRLLYQGRWFDSQAIMLRETAQRWVASAITGEVTLELRRGNDYSILNTESSNLTYHPERLTMEKGESMFTPLDRIGQLTMRNLDIIDTRAKLGIYAKTGVLALGTGGDLLKLASEDGN
;
A
#
# COMPACT_ATOMS: atom_id res chain seq x y z
N MET A 1 -20.47 19.95 -12.35
CA MET A 1 -20.17 18.49 -12.50
C MET A 1 -18.99 18.35 -13.43
N ALA A 2 -18.06 17.46 -13.11
CA ALA A 2 -16.96 17.15 -14.01
C ALA A 2 -17.50 16.59 -15.33
N THR A 3 -16.94 17.05 -16.47
CA THR A 3 -17.32 16.56 -17.79
C THR A 3 -16.32 15.51 -18.23
N ILE A 4 -16.81 14.28 -18.42
CA ILE A 4 -16.04 13.23 -19.07
C ILE A 4 -16.27 13.36 -20.57
N LEU A 5 -15.19 13.60 -21.31
CA LEU A 5 -15.22 13.71 -22.77
C LEU A 5 -15.18 12.30 -23.37
N GLN A 6 -16.15 11.99 -24.19
CA GLN A 6 -16.27 10.68 -24.88
C GLN A 6 -15.43 10.61 -26.16
N ASN A 7 -15.03 11.75 -26.70
CA ASN A 7 -14.22 11.85 -27.89
C ASN A 7 -13.04 12.78 -27.67
N LEU A 8 -11.95 12.57 -28.41
CA LEU A 8 -10.77 13.39 -28.33
C LEU A 8 -11.08 14.87 -28.64
N PRO A 9 -10.68 15.81 -27.77
CA PRO A 9 -10.91 17.25 -27.97
C PRO A 9 -9.86 17.83 -28.93
N ALA A 10 -10.05 17.70 -30.22
CA ALA A 10 -9.16 18.26 -31.24
C ALA A 10 -8.99 19.78 -31.06
N GLY A 11 -7.78 20.31 -31.28
CA GLY A 11 -7.42 21.72 -31.11
C GLY A 11 -7.25 22.18 -29.68
N GLN A 12 -7.49 21.33 -28.67
CA GLN A 12 -7.36 21.69 -27.26
C GLN A 12 -6.10 21.05 -26.63
N LYS A 13 -5.59 21.71 -25.56
CA LYS A 13 -4.51 21.19 -24.75
C LYS A 13 -5.03 20.02 -23.90
N VAL A 14 -4.39 18.85 -24.00
CA VAL A 14 -4.72 17.68 -23.21
C VAL A 14 -3.49 17.26 -22.41
N GLY A 15 -3.59 17.33 -21.08
CA GLY A 15 -2.56 16.83 -20.17
C GLY A 15 -2.68 15.32 -20.05
N ILE A 16 -1.57 14.60 -20.16
CA ILE A 16 -1.52 13.15 -19.95
C ILE A 16 -0.49 12.79 -18.89
N ALA A 17 -0.88 11.95 -17.94
CA ALA A 17 0.08 11.26 -17.07
C ALA A 17 0.89 10.30 -17.93
N PHE A 18 2.13 10.63 -18.16
CA PHE A 18 3.01 9.96 -19.11
C PHE A 18 4.09 9.15 -18.38
N SER A 19 4.05 7.84 -18.55
CA SER A 19 5.00 6.91 -17.93
C SER A 19 6.14 6.47 -18.85
N GLY A 20 6.09 6.82 -20.16
CA GLY A 20 7.01 6.31 -21.16
C GLY A 20 6.75 4.86 -21.58
N GLY A 21 5.76 4.18 -20.99
CA GLY A 21 5.31 2.85 -21.40
C GLY A 21 4.52 2.87 -22.71
N LEU A 22 4.29 1.69 -23.30
CA LEU A 22 3.63 1.53 -24.60
C LEU A 22 2.27 2.24 -24.66
N ASP A 23 1.42 2.00 -23.66
CA ASP A 23 0.04 2.51 -23.64
C ASP A 23 0.00 4.05 -23.67
N THR A 24 0.81 4.71 -22.83
CA THR A 24 0.86 6.18 -22.78
C THR A 24 1.58 6.79 -23.98
N SER A 25 2.57 6.10 -24.54
CA SER A 25 3.29 6.55 -25.73
C SER A 25 2.41 6.49 -26.99
N ALA A 26 1.70 5.38 -27.19
CA ALA A 26 0.76 5.23 -28.28
C ALA A 26 -0.41 6.23 -28.16
N ALA A 27 -0.97 6.38 -26.95
CA ALA A 27 -2.02 7.34 -26.69
C ALA A 27 -1.61 8.78 -26.99
N LEU A 28 -0.43 9.19 -26.55
CA LEU A 28 0.09 10.53 -26.78
C LEU A 28 0.28 10.79 -28.28
N HIS A 29 0.93 9.88 -29.01
CA HIS A 29 1.17 10.01 -30.45
C HIS A 29 -0.15 10.01 -31.23
N TRP A 30 -1.07 9.13 -30.88
CA TRP A 30 -2.41 9.08 -31.49
C TRP A 30 -3.18 10.39 -31.26
N MET A 31 -3.20 10.93 -30.04
CA MET A 31 -3.83 12.23 -29.75
C MET A 31 -3.26 13.34 -30.62
N LYS A 32 -1.92 13.39 -30.82
CA LYS A 32 -1.28 14.36 -31.69
C LYS A 32 -1.73 14.23 -33.11
N LEU A 33 -1.75 13.02 -33.68
CA LEU A 33 -2.18 12.77 -35.05
C LEU A 33 -3.65 13.11 -35.29
N LYS A 34 -4.51 12.93 -34.27
CA LYS A 34 -5.94 13.27 -34.34
C LYS A 34 -6.21 14.76 -34.01
N GLY A 35 -5.18 15.59 -33.90
CA GLY A 35 -5.27 17.04 -33.82
C GLY A 35 -5.44 17.63 -32.41
N ALA A 36 -5.29 16.87 -31.36
CA ALA A 36 -5.15 17.44 -30.00
C ALA A 36 -3.74 18.02 -29.79
N ILE A 37 -3.57 18.80 -28.74
CA ILE A 37 -2.29 19.38 -28.32
C ILE A 37 -1.86 18.69 -27.00
N PRO A 38 -1.12 17.56 -27.06
CA PRO A 38 -0.79 16.81 -25.87
C PRO A 38 0.33 17.47 -25.06
N TYR A 39 0.13 17.53 -23.74
CA TYR A 39 1.09 17.95 -22.73
C TYR A 39 1.42 16.74 -21.85
N ALA A 40 2.67 16.32 -21.78
CA ALA A 40 3.09 15.15 -21.01
C ALA A 40 3.58 15.55 -19.62
N TYR A 41 3.08 14.88 -18.60
CA TYR A 41 3.50 15.08 -17.21
C TYR A 41 3.94 13.74 -16.63
N THR A 42 5.21 13.67 -16.23
CA THR A 42 5.84 12.47 -15.66
C THR A 42 6.11 12.67 -14.18
N ALA A 43 5.70 11.73 -13.35
CA ALA A 43 6.02 11.75 -11.92
C ALA A 43 7.31 10.96 -11.66
N ASN A 44 8.32 11.62 -11.09
CA ASN A 44 9.44 10.95 -10.46
C ASN A 44 9.02 10.53 -9.06
N LEU A 45 8.74 9.24 -8.89
CA LEU A 45 8.37 8.60 -7.63
C LEU A 45 9.53 7.77 -7.04
N GLY A 46 10.74 7.90 -7.57
CA GLY A 46 11.89 7.08 -7.19
C GLY A 46 11.73 5.62 -7.62
N GLN A 47 11.19 5.37 -8.83
CA GLN A 47 11.00 4.03 -9.38
C GLN A 47 12.36 3.31 -9.50
N PRO A 48 12.55 2.14 -8.89
CA PRO A 48 13.85 1.46 -8.88
C PRO A 48 14.25 0.86 -10.23
N ASP A 49 13.29 0.70 -11.14
CA ASP A 49 13.49 0.14 -12.48
C ASP A 49 13.63 1.22 -13.58
N GLU A 50 13.67 2.51 -13.22
CA GLU A 50 13.88 3.60 -14.18
C GLU A 50 15.33 4.11 -14.11
N PRO A 51 16.14 3.83 -15.13
CA PRO A 51 17.56 4.21 -15.12
C PRO A 51 17.79 5.69 -15.45
N ASP A 52 16.92 6.34 -16.22
CA ASP A 52 17.04 7.74 -16.64
C ASP A 52 15.67 8.42 -16.72
N TYR A 53 15.30 9.10 -15.64
CA TYR A 53 14.03 9.84 -15.58
C TYR A 53 13.92 10.95 -16.62
N GLU A 54 15.02 11.57 -17.01
CA GLU A 54 15.03 12.65 -18.00
C GLU A 54 14.78 12.14 -19.44
N ASP A 55 14.96 10.86 -19.67
CA ASP A 55 14.65 10.25 -20.97
C ASP A 55 13.13 10.19 -21.23
N ILE A 56 12.32 10.09 -20.18
CA ILE A 56 10.86 9.97 -20.32
C ILE A 56 10.26 11.23 -20.96
N PRO A 57 10.46 12.46 -20.45
CA PRO A 57 9.96 13.65 -21.11
C PRO A 57 10.59 13.88 -22.51
N ARG A 58 11.85 13.49 -22.74
CA ARG A 58 12.46 13.54 -24.08
C ARG A 58 11.69 12.66 -25.08
N LYS A 59 11.34 11.43 -24.70
CA LYS A 59 10.50 10.55 -25.50
C LYS A 59 9.11 11.14 -25.77
N ALA A 60 8.47 11.74 -24.75
CA ALA A 60 7.19 12.40 -24.94
C ALA A 60 7.25 13.49 -26.02
N MET A 61 8.31 14.30 -26.02
CA MET A 61 8.53 15.32 -27.07
C MET A 61 8.71 14.69 -28.45
N GLN A 62 9.46 13.59 -28.55
CA GLN A 62 9.61 12.86 -29.81
C GLN A 62 8.29 12.32 -30.35
N TYR A 63 7.40 11.86 -29.46
CA TYR A 63 6.08 11.35 -29.83
C TYR A 63 5.06 12.44 -30.17
N GLY A 64 5.44 13.71 -30.02
CA GLY A 64 4.65 14.86 -30.45
C GLY A 64 3.96 15.63 -29.35
N ALA A 65 4.41 15.50 -28.09
CA ALA A 65 3.99 16.40 -27.04
C ALA A 65 4.39 17.85 -27.35
N GLU A 66 3.51 18.81 -27.09
CA GLU A 66 3.81 20.23 -27.16
C GLU A 66 4.76 20.67 -26.04
N LYS A 67 4.59 20.06 -24.87
CA LYS A 67 5.42 20.24 -23.69
C LYS A 67 5.49 18.95 -22.90
N ALA A 68 6.67 18.69 -22.33
CA ALA A 68 6.85 17.56 -21.41
C ALA A 68 7.55 18.03 -20.13
N ARG A 69 7.06 17.58 -18.97
CA ARG A 69 7.60 17.94 -17.66
C ARG A 69 7.84 16.71 -16.80
N LEU A 70 8.98 16.69 -16.13
CA LEU A 70 9.28 15.75 -15.03
C LEU A 70 8.98 16.47 -13.71
N ILE A 71 8.16 15.87 -12.88
CA ILE A 71 7.73 16.41 -11.58
C ILE A 71 8.34 15.53 -10.48
N ASP A 72 9.20 16.10 -9.64
CA ASP A 72 9.74 15.38 -8.49
C ASP A 72 8.68 15.23 -7.40
N CYS A 73 8.22 14.00 -7.22
CA CYS A 73 7.17 13.63 -6.28
C CYS A 73 7.70 12.84 -5.06
N ARG A 74 9.01 12.61 -4.96
CA ARG A 74 9.62 11.71 -3.97
C ARG A 74 9.36 12.14 -2.53
N SER A 75 9.59 13.42 -2.23
CA SER A 75 9.38 13.94 -0.86
C SER A 75 7.93 13.85 -0.42
N GLN A 76 6.97 14.15 -1.32
CA GLN A 76 5.55 13.99 -1.02
C GLN A 76 5.18 12.53 -0.83
N LEU A 77 5.70 11.64 -1.68
CA LEU A 77 5.45 10.20 -1.56
C LEU A 77 6.00 9.63 -0.25
N ALA A 78 7.19 10.08 0.17
CA ALA A 78 7.76 9.71 1.46
C ALA A 78 6.87 10.15 2.64
N ALA A 79 6.34 11.38 2.59
CA ALA A 79 5.45 11.90 3.61
C ALA A 79 4.12 11.12 3.70
N GLU A 80 3.50 10.80 2.55
CA GLU A 80 2.27 10.01 2.53
C GLU A 80 2.52 8.54 2.94
N GLY A 81 3.68 7.99 2.57
CA GLY A 81 4.12 6.66 3.02
C GLY A 81 4.29 6.61 4.54
N LEU A 82 4.90 7.64 5.12
CA LEU A 82 5.03 7.77 6.58
C LEU A 82 3.66 7.87 7.25
N ALA A 83 2.76 8.69 6.72
CA ALA A 83 1.40 8.82 7.27
C ALA A 83 0.63 7.50 7.23
N ALA A 84 0.79 6.73 6.15
CA ALA A 84 0.19 5.40 6.03
C ALA A 84 0.79 4.40 7.03
N LEU A 85 2.11 4.42 7.23
CA LEU A 85 2.80 3.60 8.21
C LEU A 85 2.34 3.92 9.63
N GLN A 86 2.32 5.20 10.01
CA GLN A 86 1.89 5.67 11.32
C GLN A 86 0.45 5.28 11.65
N ALA A 87 -0.42 5.25 10.66
CA ALA A 87 -1.83 4.90 10.82
C ALA A 87 -2.13 3.41 10.59
N GLY A 88 -1.14 2.59 10.26
CA GLY A 88 -1.37 1.20 9.88
C GLY A 88 -2.34 1.05 8.71
N ALA A 89 -2.27 1.94 7.69
CA ALA A 89 -3.25 2.06 6.61
C ALA A 89 -3.17 0.90 5.60
N PHE A 90 -3.22 -0.34 6.10
CA PHE A 90 -3.03 -1.57 5.33
C PHE A 90 -4.17 -2.54 5.63
N HIS A 91 -4.91 -2.96 4.61
CA HIS A 91 -6.12 -3.78 4.80
C HIS A 91 -6.05 -5.16 4.16
N ILE A 92 -5.01 -5.41 3.34
CA ILE A 92 -4.80 -6.70 2.68
C ILE A 92 -3.63 -7.39 3.36
N THR A 93 -3.94 -8.45 4.09
CA THR A 93 -2.95 -9.27 4.80
C THR A 93 -3.32 -10.73 4.68
N THR A 94 -2.37 -11.57 4.27
CA THR A 94 -2.54 -13.01 4.16
C THR A 94 -1.36 -13.71 4.84
N GLY A 95 -1.64 -14.61 5.78
CA GLY A 95 -0.59 -15.35 6.48
C GLY A 95 0.41 -14.48 7.24
N GLY A 96 -0.01 -13.31 7.74
CA GLY A 96 0.84 -12.35 8.44
C GLY A 96 1.67 -11.44 7.52
N VAL A 97 1.57 -11.60 6.20
CA VAL A 97 2.29 -10.76 5.23
C VAL A 97 1.35 -9.74 4.61
N THR A 98 1.76 -8.48 4.64
CA THR A 98 0.92 -7.31 4.32
C THR A 98 1.28 -6.70 2.97
N TYR A 99 0.24 -6.30 2.21
CA TYR A 99 0.39 -5.36 1.10
C TYR A 99 0.32 -3.91 1.62
N PHE A 100 1.38 -3.15 1.42
CA PHE A 100 1.56 -1.81 1.98
C PHE A 100 0.91 -0.67 1.17
N ASN A 101 -0.04 -0.96 0.30
CA ASN A 101 -0.77 0.04 -0.51
C ASN A 101 0.17 0.99 -1.28
N THR A 102 1.31 0.51 -1.75
CA THR A 102 2.35 1.34 -2.36
C THR A 102 1.93 1.96 -3.68
N THR A 103 1.22 1.22 -4.53
CA THR A 103 0.61 1.75 -5.76
C THR A 103 -0.50 2.77 -5.46
N PRO A 104 -1.50 2.52 -4.57
CA PRO A 104 -2.47 3.53 -4.18
C PRO A 104 -1.86 4.83 -3.66
N LEU A 105 -0.80 4.77 -2.84
CA LEU A 105 -0.06 5.95 -2.38
C LEU A 105 0.59 6.70 -3.55
N GLY A 106 1.24 5.98 -4.44
CA GLY A 106 1.81 6.57 -5.66
C GLY A 106 0.76 7.30 -6.49
N ARG A 107 -0.46 6.75 -6.62
CA ARG A 107 -1.55 7.38 -7.39
C ARG A 107 -2.12 8.62 -6.69
N ALA A 108 -2.19 8.63 -5.36
CA ALA A 108 -2.60 9.81 -4.60
C ALA A 108 -1.66 10.99 -4.86
N VAL A 109 -0.36 10.74 -4.85
CA VAL A 109 0.68 11.76 -5.11
C VAL A 109 0.71 12.16 -6.59
N THR A 110 0.74 11.20 -7.50
CA THR A 110 0.77 11.47 -8.95
C THR A 110 -0.46 12.27 -9.37
N GLY A 111 -1.67 11.82 -9.00
CA GLY A 111 -2.93 12.46 -9.42
C GLY A 111 -3.07 13.89 -8.91
N THR A 112 -2.49 14.22 -7.77
CA THR A 112 -2.54 15.59 -7.22
C THR A 112 -1.43 16.48 -7.78
N MET A 113 -0.18 16.02 -7.76
CA MET A 113 0.97 16.85 -8.15
C MET A 113 1.03 17.13 -9.65
N LEU A 114 0.69 16.16 -10.50
CA LEU A 114 0.66 16.40 -11.94
C LEU A 114 -0.46 17.38 -12.33
N VAL A 115 -1.63 17.26 -11.72
CA VAL A 115 -2.73 18.22 -11.98
C VAL A 115 -2.39 19.61 -11.46
N ALA A 116 -1.68 19.74 -10.35
CA ALA A 116 -1.15 21.03 -9.90
C ALA A 116 -0.15 21.64 -10.90
N ALA A 117 0.71 20.81 -11.51
CA ALA A 117 1.62 21.25 -12.58
C ALA A 117 0.87 21.64 -13.86
N MET A 118 -0.20 20.91 -14.23
CA MET A 118 -1.06 21.27 -15.37
C MET A 118 -1.68 22.65 -15.23
N LYS A 119 -2.09 23.02 -14.03
CA LYS A 119 -2.66 24.35 -13.74
C LYS A 119 -1.67 25.48 -14.03
N GLN A 120 -0.36 25.26 -13.81
CA GLN A 120 0.69 26.24 -14.13
C GLN A 120 0.86 26.42 -15.64
N ASP A 121 0.50 25.42 -16.45
CA ASP A 121 0.61 25.41 -17.90
C ASP A 121 -0.72 25.78 -18.61
N ASP A 122 -1.75 26.15 -17.83
CA ASP A 122 -3.11 26.41 -18.32
C ASP A 122 -3.65 25.22 -19.14
N VAL A 123 -3.50 24.01 -18.60
CA VAL A 123 -4.02 22.76 -19.18
C VAL A 123 -5.17 22.26 -18.30
N ASN A 124 -6.38 22.23 -18.88
CA ASN A 124 -7.62 21.99 -18.14
C ASN A 124 -8.34 20.68 -18.55
N ILE A 125 -7.68 19.83 -19.37
CA ILE A 125 -8.17 18.51 -19.74
C ILE A 125 -7.14 17.49 -19.24
N TRP A 126 -7.58 16.59 -18.38
CA TRP A 126 -6.75 15.56 -17.75
C TRP A 126 -6.98 14.18 -18.34
N GLY A 127 -5.90 13.51 -18.71
CA GLY A 127 -5.88 12.15 -19.21
C GLY A 127 -4.79 11.30 -18.58
N ASP A 128 -4.97 10.00 -18.68
CA ASP A 128 -4.00 8.98 -18.28
C ASP A 128 -4.23 7.69 -19.09
N GLY A 129 -3.28 6.78 -19.01
CA GLY A 129 -3.32 5.48 -19.70
C GLY A 129 -4.10 4.38 -18.98
N SER A 130 -4.89 4.70 -17.97
CA SER A 130 -5.64 3.69 -17.19
C SER A 130 -6.73 3.04 -18.01
N THR A 131 -6.78 1.71 -17.98
CA THR A 131 -7.85 0.93 -18.61
C THR A 131 -9.14 0.98 -17.80
N TYR A 132 -10.30 0.82 -18.47
CA TYR A 132 -11.60 0.83 -17.80
C TYR A 132 -11.85 -0.34 -16.83
N LYS A 133 -11.01 -1.40 -16.88
CA LYS A 133 -11.06 -2.57 -15.98
C LYS A 133 -10.13 -2.42 -14.75
N GLY A 134 -9.25 -1.40 -14.75
CA GLY A 134 -8.27 -1.18 -13.70
C GLY A 134 -8.80 -0.32 -12.56
N ASN A 135 -8.06 -0.26 -11.46
CA ASN A 135 -8.35 0.61 -10.31
C ASN A 135 -7.97 2.08 -10.58
N ASP A 136 -6.93 2.30 -11.38
CA ASP A 136 -6.28 3.61 -11.52
C ASP A 136 -7.15 4.63 -12.23
N ILE A 137 -8.08 4.16 -13.09
CA ILE A 137 -9.00 5.04 -13.78
C ILE A 137 -9.86 5.86 -12.79
N GLU A 138 -10.27 5.25 -11.68
CA GLU A 138 -11.03 5.92 -10.64
C GLU A 138 -10.12 6.74 -9.71
N ARG A 139 -8.96 6.21 -9.34
CA ARG A 139 -7.99 6.91 -8.50
C ARG A 139 -7.57 8.23 -9.11
N PHE A 140 -7.13 8.24 -10.37
CA PHE A 140 -6.74 9.46 -11.08
C PHE A 140 -7.91 10.42 -11.31
N TYR A 141 -9.09 9.90 -11.59
CA TYR A 141 -10.30 10.71 -11.71
C TYR A 141 -10.57 11.49 -10.42
N ARG A 142 -10.59 10.82 -9.27
CA ARG A 142 -10.86 11.45 -7.97
C ARG A 142 -9.78 12.47 -7.60
N TYR A 143 -8.51 12.06 -7.61
CA TYR A 143 -7.41 12.93 -7.19
C TYR A 143 -7.25 14.14 -8.10
N GLY A 144 -7.45 13.96 -9.38
CA GLY A 144 -7.47 15.08 -10.33
C GLY A 144 -8.54 16.11 -10.01
N LEU A 145 -9.78 15.69 -9.77
CA LEU A 145 -10.90 16.57 -9.45
C LEU A 145 -10.81 17.19 -8.05
N LEU A 146 -10.22 16.50 -7.08
CA LEU A 146 -9.93 17.10 -5.76
C LEU A 146 -8.93 18.26 -5.88
N THR A 147 -7.96 18.14 -6.78
CA THR A 147 -6.95 19.19 -7.00
C THR A 147 -7.48 20.34 -7.87
N ASN A 148 -8.29 20.02 -8.88
CA ASN A 148 -8.91 21.02 -9.76
C ASN A 148 -10.33 20.57 -10.14
N PRO A 149 -11.37 21.07 -9.44
CA PRO A 149 -12.77 20.68 -9.69
C PRO A 149 -13.30 21.08 -11.07
N SER A 150 -12.62 21.99 -11.78
CA SER A 150 -13.02 22.44 -13.11
C SER A 150 -12.43 21.61 -14.26
N LEU A 151 -11.62 20.60 -13.97
CA LEU A 151 -11.06 19.73 -14.98
C LEU A 151 -12.13 19.07 -15.84
N LYS A 152 -11.89 19.03 -17.15
CA LYS A 152 -12.49 18.05 -18.06
C LYS A 152 -11.62 16.81 -18.06
N ILE A 153 -12.25 15.66 -18.17
CA ILE A 153 -11.57 14.37 -18.14
C ILE A 153 -11.63 13.75 -19.53
N TYR A 154 -10.50 13.45 -20.11
CA TYR A 154 -10.41 12.66 -21.33
C TYR A 154 -9.50 11.45 -21.06
N LYS A 155 -10.02 10.26 -21.29
CA LYS A 155 -9.24 9.03 -21.14
C LYS A 155 -9.29 8.23 -22.44
N PRO A 156 -8.15 7.95 -23.09
CA PRO A 156 -8.13 7.21 -24.35
C PRO A 156 -8.91 5.89 -24.27
N TRP A 157 -8.79 5.15 -23.16
CA TRP A 157 -9.49 3.89 -22.93
C TRP A 157 -11.02 4.02 -22.67
N LEU A 158 -11.60 5.23 -22.74
CA LEU A 158 -13.04 5.50 -22.77
C LEU A 158 -13.49 6.09 -24.11
N ASP A 159 -12.58 6.31 -25.06
CA ASP A 159 -12.86 6.77 -26.40
C ASP A 159 -12.97 5.57 -27.35
N GLN A 160 -14.16 5.35 -27.92
CA GLN A 160 -14.41 4.19 -28.79
C GLN A 160 -13.48 4.20 -30.01
N LEU A 161 -13.18 5.37 -30.58
CA LEU A 161 -12.28 5.49 -31.73
C LEU A 161 -10.84 5.04 -31.39
N PHE A 162 -10.36 5.38 -30.21
CA PHE A 162 -9.05 4.92 -29.74
C PHE A 162 -9.05 3.38 -29.56
N ILE A 163 -10.12 2.85 -28.95
CA ILE A 163 -10.25 1.41 -28.72
C ILE A 163 -10.31 0.64 -30.04
N ASP A 164 -11.06 1.14 -31.02
CA ASP A 164 -11.20 0.49 -32.32
C ASP A 164 -9.89 0.49 -33.11
N GLU A 165 -9.08 1.54 -32.99
CA GLU A 165 -7.80 1.66 -33.70
C GLU A 165 -6.62 1.02 -32.95
N LEU A 166 -6.58 1.15 -31.59
CA LEU A 166 -5.42 0.82 -30.76
C LEU A 166 -5.78 0.02 -29.49
N GLY A 167 -6.91 -0.70 -29.46
CA GLY A 167 -7.43 -1.37 -28.27
C GLY A 167 -6.62 -2.57 -27.77
N GLY A 168 -5.50 -2.91 -28.40
CA GLY A 168 -4.61 -4.00 -28.02
C GLY A 168 -3.13 -3.61 -28.03
N ARG A 169 -2.31 -4.35 -27.28
CA ARG A 169 -0.84 -4.12 -27.23
C ARG A 169 -0.17 -4.37 -28.57
N ALA A 170 -0.65 -5.34 -29.34
CA ALA A 170 -0.11 -5.64 -30.67
C ALA A 170 -0.37 -4.47 -31.63
N GLU A 171 -1.59 -3.93 -31.63
CA GLU A 171 -2.01 -2.78 -32.43
C GLU A 171 -1.20 -1.53 -32.05
N MET A 172 -1.05 -1.24 -30.75
CA MET A 172 -0.25 -0.11 -30.27
C MET A 172 1.23 -0.24 -30.64
N SER A 173 1.81 -1.43 -30.52
CA SER A 173 3.20 -1.70 -30.90
C SER A 173 3.41 -1.54 -32.40
N ALA A 174 2.53 -2.05 -33.22
CA ALA A 174 2.55 -1.88 -34.68
C ALA A 174 2.44 -0.41 -35.09
N PHE A 175 1.52 0.33 -34.46
CA PHE A 175 1.29 1.75 -34.67
C PHE A 175 2.55 2.56 -34.36
N MET A 176 3.20 2.35 -33.23
CA MET A 176 4.43 3.05 -32.86
C MET A 176 5.60 2.70 -33.79
N THR A 177 5.69 1.44 -34.22
CA THR A 177 6.71 0.97 -35.16
C THR A 177 6.52 1.60 -36.54
N GLN A 178 5.29 1.69 -37.05
CA GLN A 178 4.94 2.34 -38.32
C GLN A 178 5.26 3.85 -38.31
N ALA A 179 5.12 4.47 -37.15
CA ALA A 179 5.49 5.87 -36.96
C ALA A 179 7.02 6.11 -36.87
N GLY A 180 7.82 5.05 -36.98
CA GLY A 180 9.28 5.13 -36.94
C GLY A 180 9.86 5.14 -35.53
N PHE A 181 9.04 4.96 -34.51
CA PHE A 181 9.49 4.84 -33.14
C PHE A 181 9.79 3.37 -32.87
N GLY A 182 11.05 3.02 -32.74
CA GLY A 182 11.51 1.66 -32.47
C GLY A 182 11.08 1.15 -31.11
N TYR A 183 9.78 0.91 -30.96
CA TYR A 183 9.24 0.25 -29.77
C TYR A 183 9.57 -1.23 -29.90
N LYS A 184 10.75 -1.62 -29.40
CA LYS A 184 11.03 -3.05 -29.22
C LYS A 184 9.98 -3.56 -28.23
N MET A 185 9.03 -4.37 -28.71
CA MET A 185 8.28 -5.24 -27.82
C MET A 185 9.34 -5.87 -26.92
N SER A 186 9.37 -5.47 -25.66
CA SER A 186 10.16 -6.22 -24.67
C SER A 186 9.65 -7.65 -24.79
N ALA A 187 10.56 -8.56 -25.05
CA ALA A 187 10.28 -10.00 -25.09
C ALA A 187 9.26 -10.30 -24.01
N GLU A 188 8.22 -11.05 -24.33
CA GLU A 188 7.03 -11.29 -23.52
C GLU A 188 7.38 -11.43 -22.06
N LYS A 189 7.34 -10.31 -21.32
CA LYS A 189 7.42 -10.42 -19.87
C LYS A 189 6.19 -11.17 -19.40
N ALA A 190 6.38 -12.20 -18.60
CA ALA A 190 5.32 -13.04 -18.05
C ALA A 190 4.30 -12.26 -17.18
N TYR A 191 4.59 -11.00 -16.86
CA TYR A 191 3.76 -10.13 -16.03
C TYR A 191 4.06 -8.64 -16.31
N SER A 192 3.21 -7.75 -15.80
CA SER A 192 3.41 -6.29 -15.77
C SER A 192 3.98 -5.87 -14.41
N THR A 193 4.78 -4.81 -14.40
CA THR A 193 5.35 -4.22 -13.18
C THR A 193 4.98 -2.74 -13.12
N ASP A 194 4.58 -2.28 -11.92
CA ASP A 194 4.40 -0.89 -11.55
C ASP A 194 5.16 -0.64 -10.24
N SER A 195 5.98 0.40 -10.18
CA SER A 195 6.88 0.62 -9.06
C SER A 195 6.97 2.08 -8.65
N ASN A 196 7.35 2.28 -7.40
CA ASN A 196 7.81 3.53 -6.85
C ASN A 196 8.76 3.24 -5.67
N MET A 197 9.33 4.27 -5.04
CA MET A 197 10.29 4.05 -3.96
C MET A 197 9.73 3.35 -2.73
N LEU A 198 8.41 3.26 -2.55
CA LEU A 198 7.79 2.56 -1.42
C LEU A 198 7.59 1.08 -1.70
N GLY A 199 7.47 0.68 -2.98
CA GLY A 199 7.23 -0.70 -3.33
C GLY A 199 6.97 -0.93 -4.81
N ALA A 200 6.90 -2.20 -5.18
CA ALA A 200 6.57 -2.66 -6.53
C ALA A 200 5.37 -3.60 -6.53
N THR A 201 4.61 -3.55 -7.61
CA THR A 201 3.48 -4.43 -7.90
C THR A 201 3.76 -5.20 -9.18
N HIS A 202 3.64 -6.51 -9.13
CA HIS A 202 3.72 -7.41 -10.29
C HIS A 202 2.37 -8.08 -10.49
N GLU A 203 1.76 -7.91 -11.64
CA GLU A 203 0.41 -8.42 -11.91
C GLU A 203 0.20 -8.75 -13.39
N ALA A 204 -0.97 -9.27 -13.72
CA ALA A 204 -1.44 -9.60 -15.06
C ALA A 204 -0.73 -10.80 -15.73
N LYS A 205 -1.20 -11.20 -16.91
CA LYS A 205 -0.70 -12.30 -17.74
C LYS A 205 -0.60 -13.62 -16.94
N ASP A 206 0.60 -14.21 -16.84
CA ASP A 206 0.79 -15.50 -16.16
C ASP A 206 0.43 -15.44 -14.68
N LEU A 207 0.55 -14.26 -14.03
CA LEU A 207 0.16 -14.08 -12.63
C LEU A 207 -1.36 -14.05 -12.40
N GLU A 208 -2.19 -13.92 -13.45
CA GLU A 208 -3.65 -14.04 -13.33
C GLU A 208 -4.07 -15.49 -13.02
N HIS A 209 -3.21 -16.47 -13.34
CA HIS A 209 -3.46 -17.88 -13.04
C HIS A 209 -2.95 -18.21 -11.62
N LEU A 210 -3.86 -18.66 -10.76
CA LEU A 210 -3.49 -19.03 -9.37
C LEU A 210 -2.55 -20.24 -9.29
N SER A 211 -2.44 -21.02 -10.35
CA SER A 211 -1.47 -22.12 -10.50
C SER A 211 -0.04 -21.63 -10.79
N SER A 212 0.13 -20.39 -11.23
CA SER A 212 1.44 -19.79 -11.45
C SER A 212 2.08 -19.42 -10.12
N SER A 213 3.32 -19.92 -9.88
CA SER A 213 4.06 -19.56 -8.68
C SER A 213 4.50 -18.11 -8.70
N MET A 214 4.49 -17.41 -7.54
CA MET A 214 5.12 -16.09 -7.41
C MET A 214 6.62 -16.11 -7.79
N LYS A 215 7.25 -17.28 -7.79
CA LYS A 215 8.67 -17.45 -8.12
C LYS A 215 9.05 -17.11 -9.56
N ILE A 216 8.06 -16.89 -10.45
CA ILE A 216 8.30 -16.37 -11.81
C ILE A 216 8.66 -14.88 -11.80
N VAL A 217 8.38 -14.17 -10.71
CA VAL A 217 8.74 -12.76 -10.56
C VAL A 217 10.24 -12.61 -10.34
N ASN A 218 10.85 -11.69 -11.05
CA ASN A 218 12.20 -11.22 -10.77
C ASN A 218 12.07 -9.95 -9.92
N PRO A 219 12.41 -10.01 -8.62
CA PRO A 219 12.32 -8.85 -7.74
C PRO A 219 13.16 -7.68 -8.26
N ILE A 220 12.63 -6.47 -8.13
CA ILE A 220 13.32 -5.22 -8.52
C ILE A 220 13.73 -4.38 -7.30
N MET A 221 13.20 -4.68 -6.12
CA MET A 221 13.56 -4.00 -4.86
C MET A 221 14.35 -4.89 -3.91
N GLY A 222 14.52 -6.16 -4.25
CA GLY A 222 15.20 -7.11 -3.39
C GLY A 222 15.73 -8.33 -4.15
N VAL A 223 15.95 -9.41 -3.41
CA VAL A 223 16.49 -10.65 -3.93
C VAL A 223 15.41 -11.72 -4.08
N ALA A 224 15.56 -12.60 -5.06
CA ALA A 224 14.72 -13.78 -5.22
C ALA A 224 15.07 -14.81 -4.14
N PHE A 225 14.67 -14.56 -2.91
CA PHE A 225 15.08 -15.31 -1.73
C PHE A 225 14.72 -16.81 -1.78
N TRP A 226 13.80 -17.21 -2.65
CA TRP A 226 13.43 -18.63 -2.84
C TRP A 226 14.41 -19.42 -3.71
N LYS A 227 15.41 -18.76 -4.31
CA LYS A 227 16.43 -19.43 -5.12
C LYS A 227 17.60 -19.84 -4.26
N ASP A 228 18.03 -21.09 -4.40
CA ASP A 228 19.10 -21.66 -3.56
C ASP A 228 20.45 -21.00 -3.75
N GLU A 229 20.70 -20.47 -4.96
CA GLU A 229 21.93 -19.73 -5.29
C GLU A 229 22.02 -18.34 -4.66
N VAL A 230 20.91 -17.80 -4.12
CA VAL A 230 20.89 -16.52 -3.44
C VAL A 230 21.37 -16.68 -1.99
N ASP A 231 22.56 -16.17 -1.69
CA ASP A 231 23.10 -16.16 -0.33
C ASP A 231 22.50 -15.01 0.48
N VAL A 232 21.69 -15.34 1.48
CA VAL A 232 21.10 -14.36 2.43
C VAL A 232 21.70 -14.61 3.80
N LYS A 233 22.59 -13.71 4.22
CA LYS A 233 23.23 -13.74 5.53
C LYS A 233 22.30 -13.15 6.59
N ARG A 234 22.38 -13.64 7.82
CA ARG A 234 21.72 -13.02 8.97
C ARG A 234 22.28 -11.62 9.19
N GLU A 235 21.39 -10.70 9.56
CA GLU A 235 21.77 -9.32 9.85
C GLU A 235 20.94 -8.78 11.00
N GLU A 236 21.60 -8.11 11.95
CA GLU A 236 20.92 -7.35 12.98
C GLU A 236 20.68 -5.94 12.47
N VAL A 237 19.47 -5.47 12.61
CA VAL A 237 19.03 -4.14 12.15
C VAL A 237 18.30 -3.43 13.27
N THR A 238 18.75 -2.23 13.60
CA THR A 238 18.12 -1.38 14.59
C THR A 238 17.39 -0.22 13.92
N VAL A 239 16.12 -0.05 14.26
CA VAL A 239 15.25 1.04 13.77
C VAL A 239 14.86 1.90 14.95
N ARG A 240 15.16 3.20 14.87
CA ARG A 240 14.80 4.19 15.89
C ARG A 240 13.68 5.10 15.41
N PHE A 241 12.70 5.32 16.30
CA PHE A 241 11.60 6.25 16.11
C PHE A 241 11.64 7.39 17.13
N GLU A 242 11.21 8.57 16.71
CA GLU A 242 10.90 9.72 17.56
C GLU A 242 9.52 10.25 17.15
N GLU A 243 8.56 10.25 18.09
CA GLU A 243 7.16 10.66 17.86
C GLU A 243 6.53 10.02 16.61
N GLY A 244 6.73 8.71 16.44
CA GLY A 244 6.22 7.92 15.33
C GLY A 244 6.96 8.10 14.00
N ARG A 245 8.01 8.92 13.96
CA ARG A 245 8.84 9.14 12.77
C ARG A 245 10.11 8.30 12.86
N PRO A 246 10.43 7.47 11.87
CA PRO A 246 11.72 6.81 11.84
C PRO A 246 12.82 7.84 11.61
N VAL A 247 13.85 7.84 12.45
CA VAL A 247 14.92 8.84 12.47
C VAL A 247 16.31 8.27 12.33
N ALA A 248 16.49 6.96 12.58
CA ALA A 248 17.79 6.31 12.41
C ALA A 248 17.64 4.83 12.04
N LEU A 249 18.62 4.33 11.29
CA LEU A 249 18.82 2.91 10.95
C LEU A 249 20.25 2.55 11.33
N ASN A 250 20.44 1.49 12.13
CA ASN A 250 21.75 1.03 12.59
C ASN A 250 22.62 2.15 13.20
N GLY A 251 21.98 3.05 13.97
CA GLY A 251 22.65 4.19 14.60
C GLY A 251 22.93 5.38 13.67
N VAL A 252 22.75 5.23 12.35
CA VAL A 252 22.90 6.34 11.39
C VAL A 252 21.62 7.16 11.37
N LYS A 253 21.73 8.46 11.67
CA LYS A 253 20.60 9.40 11.65
C LYS A 253 20.32 9.94 10.25
N TYR A 254 19.05 10.12 9.94
CA TYR A 254 18.56 10.67 8.68
C TYR A 254 17.66 11.88 8.95
N THR A 255 17.97 12.98 8.32
CA THR A 255 17.10 14.18 8.26
C THR A 255 16.17 14.15 7.04
N ASP A 256 16.59 13.46 5.98
CA ASP A 256 15.81 13.24 4.78
C ASP A 256 15.09 11.89 4.83
N LEU A 257 13.76 11.94 4.81
CA LEU A 257 12.90 10.76 4.86
C LEU A 257 13.03 9.89 3.59
N VAL A 258 13.29 10.52 2.43
CA VAL A 258 13.53 9.78 1.17
C VAL A 258 14.79 8.91 1.32
N ALA A 259 15.88 9.49 1.81
CA ALA A 259 17.14 8.77 2.02
C ALA A 259 16.96 7.63 3.05
N LEU A 260 16.21 7.84 4.13
CA LEU A 260 15.90 6.80 5.12
C LEU A 260 15.12 5.64 4.49
N ILE A 261 14.08 5.93 3.71
CA ILE A 261 13.26 4.90 3.04
C ILE A 261 14.11 4.10 2.04
N LEU A 262 14.96 4.76 1.26
CA LEU A 262 15.84 4.09 0.31
C LEU A 262 16.84 3.17 1.02
N GLU A 263 17.40 3.59 2.16
CA GLU A 263 18.26 2.73 2.96
C GLU A 263 17.48 1.57 3.59
N ALA A 264 16.27 1.80 4.10
CA ALA A 264 15.40 0.73 4.60
C ALA A 264 15.07 -0.29 3.49
N ASN A 265 14.83 0.18 2.25
CA ASN A 265 14.66 -0.70 1.09
C ASN A 265 15.92 -1.53 0.80
N ARG A 266 17.11 -0.91 0.86
CA ARG A 266 18.38 -1.60 0.65
C ARG A 266 18.61 -2.68 1.70
N ILE A 267 18.28 -2.40 2.96
CA ILE A 267 18.40 -3.35 4.06
C ILE A 267 17.39 -4.49 3.89
N GLY A 268 16.10 -4.21 3.82
CA GLY A 268 15.06 -5.23 3.68
C GLY A 268 15.16 -6.02 2.37
N GLY A 269 15.55 -5.34 1.28
CA GLY A 269 15.64 -5.92 -0.06
C GLY A 269 16.68 -7.03 -0.16
N ARG A 270 17.87 -6.90 0.47
CA ARG A 270 18.89 -7.96 0.46
C ARG A 270 18.49 -9.24 1.20
N HIS A 271 17.42 -9.16 1.98
CA HIS A 271 16.79 -10.33 2.63
C HIS A 271 15.57 -10.85 1.86
N GLY A 272 15.03 -10.09 0.91
CA GLY A 272 13.74 -10.37 0.26
C GLY A 272 12.55 -10.13 1.19
N LEU A 273 12.72 -9.27 2.21
CA LEU A 273 11.67 -8.90 3.16
C LEU A 273 10.54 -8.14 2.46
N GLY A 274 9.30 -8.29 2.94
CA GLY A 274 8.15 -7.52 2.45
C GLY A 274 7.62 -7.99 1.09
N MET A 275 7.98 -9.17 0.65
CA MET A 275 7.41 -9.77 -0.54
C MET A 275 6.14 -10.56 -0.19
N SER A 276 5.03 -10.30 -0.91
CA SER A 276 3.74 -10.91 -0.63
C SER A 276 2.96 -11.28 -1.90
N ASP A 277 2.19 -12.37 -1.81
CA ASP A 277 1.27 -12.86 -2.83
C ASP A 277 -0.15 -12.68 -2.30
N GLN A 278 -0.93 -11.81 -2.91
CA GLN A 278 -2.24 -11.40 -2.40
C GLN A 278 -3.33 -11.58 -3.43
N ILE A 279 -4.50 -12.01 -2.96
CA ILE A 279 -5.76 -11.92 -3.71
C ILE A 279 -6.56 -10.74 -3.15
N GLU A 280 -6.92 -9.83 -4.02
CA GLU A 280 -7.61 -8.59 -3.65
C GLU A 280 -8.93 -8.41 -4.41
N ASN A 281 -9.81 -7.59 -3.87
CA ASN A 281 -10.97 -7.10 -4.59
C ASN A 281 -10.64 -5.74 -5.21
N ARG A 282 -10.72 -5.64 -6.53
CA ARG A 282 -10.62 -4.36 -7.23
C ARG A 282 -11.75 -3.42 -6.82
N ILE A 283 -11.63 -2.13 -7.15
CA ILE A 283 -12.68 -1.13 -6.87
C ILE A 283 -14.02 -1.54 -7.53
N ILE A 284 -13.96 -2.19 -8.69
CA ILE A 284 -15.12 -2.73 -9.42
C ILE A 284 -15.61 -4.09 -8.87
N GLU A 285 -15.19 -4.49 -7.67
CA GLU A 285 -15.53 -5.74 -6.96
C GLU A 285 -15.03 -7.04 -7.64
N ALA A 286 -14.29 -6.98 -8.74
CA ALA A 286 -13.66 -8.14 -9.34
C ALA A 286 -12.43 -8.58 -8.53
N LYS A 287 -12.20 -9.90 -8.46
CA LYS A 287 -10.99 -10.46 -7.85
C LYS A 287 -9.79 -10.30 -8.77
N SER A 288 -8.63 -9.99 -8.20
CA SER A 288 -7.34 -10.02 -8.89
C SER A 288 -6.25 -10.51 -7.96
N ARG A 289 -5.12 -10.91 -8.54
CA ARG A 289 -3.92 -11.32 -7.81
C ARG A 289 -2.79 -10.35 -8.12
N GLY A 290 -2.03 -9.99 -7.10
CA GLY A 290 -0.80 -9.22 -7.22
C GLY A 290 0.32 -9.82 -6.37
N ILE A 291 1.54 -9.73 -6.88
CA ILE A 291 2.77 -9.99 -6.13
C ILE A 291 3.39 -8.63 -5.82
N TYR A 292 3.69 -8.40 -4.56
CA TYR A 292 4.12 -7.10 -4.07
C TYR A 292 5.49 -7.17 -3.43
N GLU A 293 6.29 -6.12 -3.61
CA GLU A 293 7.54 -5.87 -2.92
C GLU A 293 7.43 -4.54 -2.14
N ALA A 294 7.78 -4.53 -0.87
CA ALA A 294 7.87 -3.31 -0.07
C ALA A 294 8.87 -3.50 1.07
N PRO A 295 10.17 -3.72 0.78
CA PRO A 295 11.13 -4.14 1.78
C PRO A 295 11.36 -3.11 2.89
N GLY A 296 11.44 -1.83 2.55
CA GLY A 296 11.64 -0.76 3.52
C GLY A 296 10.42 -0.53 4.40
N LEU A 297 9.22 -0.49 3.81
CA LEU A 297 7.99 -0.35 4.60
C LEU A 297 7.77 -1.55 5.52
N ALA A 298 8.08 -2.77 5.07
CA ALA A 298 8.00 -3.96 5.91
C ALA A 298 8.94 -3.86 7.12
N LEU A 299 10.21 -3.50 6.89
CA LEU A 299 11.19 -3.32 7.95
C LEU A 299 10.73 -2.27 8.98
N LEU A 300 10.32 -1.10 8.49
CA LEU A 300 9.88 0.00 9.34
C LEU A 300 8.59 -0.34 10.10
N PHE A 301 7.64 -1.02 9.45
CA PHE A 301 6.35 -1.34 10.06
C PHE A 301 6.47 -2.42 11.13
N ILE A 302 7.31 -3.44 10.95
CA ILE A 302 7.59 -4.45 11.99
C ILE A 302 8.09 -3.76 13.27
N ALA A 303 9.07 -2.87 13.15
CA ALA A 303 9.62 -2.15 14.28
C ALA A 303 8.63 -1.16 14.90
N TYR A 304 7.85 -0.46 14.08
CA TYR A 304 6.80 0.45 14.51
C TYR A 304 5.70 -0.27 15.30
N GLU A 305 5.17 -1.37 14.75
CA GLU A 305 4.09 -2.16 15.38
C GLU A 305 4.55 -2.79 16.71
N ARG A 306 5.84 -3.15 16.81
CA ARG A 306 6.43 -3.61 18.08
C ARG A 306 6.36 -2.52 19.16
N LEU A 307 6.65 -1.27 18.82
CA LEU A 307 6.53 -0.15 19.76
C LEU A 307 5.06 0.15 20.08
N VAL A 308 4.17 0.13 19.09
CA VAL A 308 2.72 0.31 19.32
C VAL A 308 2.23 -0.67 20.38
N THR A 309 2.56 -1.95 20.24
CA THR A 309 2.12 -2.99 21.17
C THR A 309 2.80 -2.91 22.55
N GLY A 310 4.00 -2.34 22.64
CA GLY A 310 4.71 -2.18 23.90
C GLY A 310 4.30 -0.92 24.69
N ILE A 311 3.76 0.08 24.02
CA ILE A 311 3.46 1.40 24.60
C ILE A 311 1.97 1.58 24.91
N HIS A 312 1.09 1.13 24.02
CA HIS A 312 -0.36 1.32 24.17
C HIS A 312 -1.07 0.16 24.86
N ASN A 313 -2.22 0.44 25.47
CA ASN A 313 -3.10 -0.59 26.01
C ASN A 313 -3.91 -1.27 24.90
N GLU A 314 -4.52 -2.42 25.23
CA GLU A 314 -5.22 -3.28 24.25
C GLU A 314 -6.36 -2.53 23.53
N ASP A 315 -7.19 -1.78 24.25
CA ASP A 315 -8.32 -1.04 23.65
C ASP A 315 -7.84 -0.02 22.60
N THR A 316 -6.71 0.64 22.87
CA THR A 316 -6.08 1.57 21.93
C THR A 316 -5.51 0.83 20.72
N ILE A 317 -4.87 -0.32 20.92
CA ILE A 317 -4.29 -1.15 19.86
C ILE A 317 -5.40 -1.69 18.94
N GLU A 318 -6.49 -2.19 19.49
CA GLU A 318 -7.66 -2.67 18.71
C GLU A 318 -8.24 -1.53 17.87
N GLN A 319 -8.51 -0.37 18.49
CA GLN A 319 -9.04 0.80 17.77
C GLN A 319 -8.08 1.28 16.67
N TYR A 320 -6.78 1.27 16.94
CA TYR A 320 -5.74 1.60 15.94
C TYR A 320 -5.78 0.65 14.74
N ARG A 321 -5.83 -0.66 14.99
CA ARG A 321 -5.85 -1.69 13.94
C ARG A 321 -7.12 -1.61 13.09
N ASP A 322 -8.27 -1.45 13.71
CA ASP A 322 -9.54 -1.32 13.00
C ASP A 322 -9.59 -0.04 12.15
N SER A 323 -9.14 1.08 12.73
CA SER A 323 -9.04 2.35 12.03
C SER A 323 -8.06 2.27 10.86
N GLY A 324 -6.90 1.65 11.06
CA GLY A 324 -5.88 1.44 10.05
C GLY A 324 -6.38 0.59 8.88
N ARG A 325 -7.04 -0.52 9.16
CA ARG A 325 -7.65 -1.38 8.15
C ARG A 325 -8.71 -0.62 7.34
N ARG A 326 -9.57 0.16 8.00
CA ARG A 326 -10.57 1.01 7.34
C ARG A 326 -9.91 2.06 6.45
N LEU A 327 -8.89 2.74 6.96
CA LEU A 327 -8.12 3.74 6.23
C LEU A 327 -7.40 3.13 5.02
N GLY A 328 -6.80 1.95 5.18
CA GLY A 328 -6.16 1.21 4.09
C GLY A 328 -7.11 0.91 2.94
N ARG A 329 -8.36 0.55 3.24
CA ARG A 329 -9.40 0.35 2.22
C ARG A 329 -9.77 1.67 1.53
N LEU A 330 -9.90 2.78 2.26
CA LEU A 330 -10.16 4.10 1.68
C LEU A 330 -9.02 4.51 0.75
N LEU A 331 -7.77 4.34 1.17
CA LEU A 331 -6.59 4.59 0.35
C LEU A 331 -6.62 3.76 -0.94
N TYR A 332 -6.87 2.46 -0.83
CA TYR A 332 -6.97 1.55 -1.98
C TYR A 332 -8.01 2.01 -3.01
N GLN A 333 -9.14 2.56 -2.52
CA GLN A 333 -10.24 3.09 -3.34
C GLN A 333 -9.98 4.49 -3.91
N GLY A 334 -8.80 5.08 -3.73
CA GLY A 334 -8.53 6.46 -4.19
C GLY A 334 -9.14 7.54 -3.31
N ARG A 335 -9.42 7.26 -2.04
CA ARG A 335 -10.13 8.13 -1.10
C ARG A 335 -9.25 8.65 0.03
N TRP A 336 -7.94 8.74 -0.22
CA TRP A 336 -6.93 9.13 0.78
C TRP A 336 -7.14 10.52 1.38
N PHE A 337 -7.72 11.45 0.60
CA PHE A 337 -8.00 12.81 1.01
C PHE A 337 -9.48 13.06 1.35
N ASP A 338 -10.31 12.03 1.44
CA ASP A 338 -11.68 12.16 1.93
C ASP A 338 -11.67 12.52 3.43
N SER A 339 -12.69 13.24 3.90
CA SER A 339 -12.80 13.68 5.30
C SER A 339 -12.65 12.53 6.29
N GLN A 340 -13.26 11.36 6.00
CA GLN A 340 -13.10 10.18 6.85
C GLN A 340 -11.65 9.68 6.90
N ALA A 341 -10.94 9.66 5.77
CA ALA A 341 -9.55 9.24 5.72
C ALA A 341 -8.65 10.21 6.50
N ILE A 342 -8.88 11.51 6.37
CA ILE A 342 -8.17 12.55 7.13
C ILE A 342 -8.41 12.37 8.64
N MET A 343 -9.67 12.19 9.07
CA MET A 343 -9.99 11.95 10.48
C MET A 343 -9.26 10.73 11.05
N LEU A 344 -9.30 9.60 10.36
CA LEU A 344 -8.65 8.37 10.81
C LEU A 344 -7.13 8.54 10.89
N ARG A 345 -6.54 9.15 9.88
CA ARG A 345 -5.10 9.43 9.81
C ARG A 345 -4.64 10.37 10.92
N GLU A 346 -5.31 11.50 11.10
CA GLU A 346 -4.96 12.46 12.15
C GLU A 346 -5.16 11.89 13.55
N THR A 347 -6.20 11.07 13.74
CA THR A 347 -6.42 10.38 15.01
C THR A 347 -5.25 9.45 15.32
N ALA A 348 -4.82 8.62 14.38
CA ALA A 348 -3.68 7.73 14.57
C ALA A 348 -2.37 8.51 14.79
N GLN A 349 -2.12 9.56 14.03
CA GLN A 349 -0.91 10.38 14.18
C GLN A 349 -0.87 11.10 15.53
N ARG A 350 -1.99 11.65 15.98
CA ARG A 350 -2.06 12.43 17.21
C ARG A 350 -2.06 11.58 18.47
N TRP A 351 -2.80 10.46 18.47
CA TRP A 351 -3.09 9.70 19.68
C TRP A 351 -2.31 8.38 19.78
N VAL A 352 -1.74 7.90 18.68
CA VAL A 352 -0.91 6.70 18.68
C VAL A 352 0.55 7.06 18.36
N ALA A 353 0.81 7.62 17.18
CA ALA A 353 2.17 7.84 16.70
C ALA A 353 2.97 8.79 17.59
N SER A 354 2.36 9.84 18.15
CA SER A 354 3.07 10.81 19.03
C SER A 354 3.73 10.18 20.26
N ALA A 355 3.23 9.03 20.71
CA ALA A 355 3.83 8.29 21.84
C ALA A 355 4.93 7.31 21.41
N ILE A 356 5.07 7.05 20.11
CA ILE A 356 6.01 6.05 19.59
C ILE A 356 7.41 6.66 19.49
N THR A 357 8.14 6.56 20.57
CA THR A 357 9.57 6.96 20.67
C THR A 357 10.34 5.80 21.27
N GLY A 358 11.34 5.30 20.56
CA GLY A 358 12.12 4.16 21.01
C GLY A 358 12.90 3.50 19.88
N GLU A 359 13.52 2.39 20.20
CA GLU A 359 14.38 1.64 19.31
C GLU A 359 14.03 0.15 19.34
N VAL A 360 14.01 -0.47 18.17
CA VAL A 360 13.77 -1.91 18.02
C VAL A 360 14.89 -2.53 17.21
N THR A 361 15.52 -3.56 17.75
CA THR A 361 16.52 -4.36 17.05
C THR A 361 15.90 -5.66 16.57
N LEU A 362 16.05 -5.93 15.28
CA LEU A 362 15.56 -7.10 14.57
C LEU A 362 16.75 -7.94 14.07
N GLU A 363 16.64 -9.25 14.12
CA GLU A 363 17.48 -10.13 13.31
C GLU A 363 16.69 -10.49 12.05
N LEU A 364 17.19 -10.09 10.89
CA LEU A 364 16.63 -10.44 9.58
C LEU A 364 17.29 -11.71 9.05
N ARG A 365 16.48 -12.58 8.47
CA ARG A 365 16.89 -13.80 7.79
C ARG A 365 16.35 -13.81 6.36
N ARG A 366 16.13 -14.96 5.79
CA ARG A 366 15.70 -15.12 4.40
C ARG A 366 14.19 -14.87 4.25
N GLY A 367 13.80 -13.96 3.35
CA GLY A 367 12.40 -13.62 3.07
C GLY A 367 11.76 -12.86 4.23
N ASN A 368 10.56 -13.26 4.62
CA ASN A 368 9.82 -12.64 5.72
C ASN A 368 10.13 -13.26 7.09
N ASP A 369 11.26 -13.98 7.21
CA ASP A 369 11.69 -14.58 8.47
C ASP A 369 12.54 -13.58 9.27
N TYR A 370 12.10 -13.25 10.48
CA TYR A 370 12.80 -12.35 11.38
C TYR A 370 12.55 -12.70 12.85
N SER A 371 13.37 -12.15 13.74
CA SER A 371 13.16 -12.15 15.18
C SER A 371 13.32 -10.76 15.75
N ILE A 372 12.56 -10.41 16.78
CA ILE A 372 12.80 -9.20 17.57
C ILE A 372 13.80 -9.56 18.65
N LEU A 373 14.97 -8.90 18.65
CA LEU A 373 16.04 -9.14 19.61
C LEU A 373 15.94 -8.20 20.80
N ASN A 374 15.60 -6.91 20.55
CA ASN A 374 15.51 -5.91 21.60
C ASN A 374 14.41 -4.89 21.32
N THR A 375 13.88 -4.29 22.38
CA THR A 375 12.90 -3.19 22.32
C THR A 375 13.17 -2.24 23.47
N GLU A 376 13.53 -1.00 23.16
CA GLU A 376 13.84 0.03 24.13
C GLU A 376 12.96 1.28 23.90
N SER A 377 12.32 1.74 24.96
CA SER A 377 11.56 3.00 24.95
C SER A 377 11.31 3.47 26.37
N SER A 378 11.40 4.78 26.59
CA SER A 378 10.97 5.40 27.84
C SER A 378 9.45 5.36 28.05
N ASN A 379 8.70 5.10 26.98
CA ASN A 379 7.24 5.12 26.97
C ASN A 379 6.61 3.72 27.11
N LEU A 380 7.44 2.67 27.28
CA LEU A 380 6.92 1.31 27.48
C LEU A 380 6.01 1.25 28.70
N THR A 381 4.84 0.62 28.52
CA THR A 381 3.93 0.25 29.61
C THR A 381 4.14 -1.19 30.05
N TYR A 382 5.08 -1.90 29.43
CA TYR A 382 5.51 -3.23 29.81
C TYR A 382 6.43 -3.17 31.04
N HIS A 383 5.98 -3.79 32.12
CA HIS A 383 6.66 -3.84 33.40
C HIS A 383 6.73 -5.30 33.86
N PRO A 384 7.86 -6.00 33.65
CA PRO A 384 7.99 -7.42 34.00
C PRO A 384 7.75 -7.69 35.48
N GLU A 385 8.12 -6.74 36.37
CA GLU A 385 7.93 -6.82 37.81
C GLU A 385 6.47 -6.91 38.25
N ARG A 386 5.51 -6.46 37.41
CA ARG A 386 4.07 -6.54 37.73
C ARG A 386 3.49 -7.95 37.64
N LEU A 387 4.12 -8.84 36.90
CA LEU A 387 3.63 -10.19 36.62
C LEU A 387 4.65 -11.30 36.95
N THR A 388 5.84 -10.93 37.46
CA THR A 388 6.84 -11.93 37.83
C THR A 388 6.31 -12.86 38.92
N MET A 389 6.64 -14.13 38.78
CA MET A 389 6.34 -15.16 39.80
C MET A 389 7.42 -15.20 40.90
N GLU A 390 8.49 -14.43 40.76
CA GLU A 390 9.52 -14.28 41.78
C GLU A 390 8.98 -13.51 42.99
N LYS A 391 9.55 -13.80 44.18
CA LYS A 391 9.17 -13.09 45.41
C LYS A 391 9.54 -11.62 45.31
N GLY A 392 8.54 -10.76 45.45
CA GLY A 392 8.69 -9.31 45.42
C GLY A 392 7.41 -8.60 45.89
N GLU A 393 7.45 -7.29 45.97
CA GLU A 393 6.27 -6.46 46.24
C GLU A 393 5.36 -6.49 45.00
N SER A 394 4.10 -6.88 45.21
CA SER A 394 3.07 -6.84 44.18
C SER A 394 2.12 -5.68 44.42
N MET A 395 1.66 -5.04 43.35
CA MET A 395 0.65 -3.96 43.42
C MET A 395 -0.73 -4.46 43.82
N PHE A 396 -0.97 -5.76 43.81
CA PHE A 396 -2.24 -6.39 44.23
C PHE A 396 -1.95 -7.70 44.95
N THR A 397 -2.92 -8.14 45.75
CA THR A 397 -2.84 -9.32 46.61
C THR A 397 -3.73 -10.47 46.06
N PRO A 398 -3.53 -11.69 46.52
CA PRO A 398 -4.48 -12.78 46.23
C PRO A 398 -5.95 -12.46 46.57
N LEU A 399 -6.21 -11.67 47.62
CA LEU A 399 -7.56 -11.26 48.01
C LEU A 399 -8.18 -10.34 46.95
N ASP A 400 -7.42 -9.41 46.40
CA ASP A 400 -7.91 -8.54 45.32
C ASP A 400 -8.30 -9.37 44.10
N ARG A 401 -7.49 -10.37 43.76
CA ARG A 401 -7.81 -11.29 42.67
C ARG A 401 -9.01 -12.16 42.92
N ILE A 402 -9.19 -12.66 44.14
CA ILE A 402 -10.39 -13.42 44.56
C ILE A 402 -11.61 -12.54 44.38
N GLY A 403 -11.59 -11.29 44.86
CA GLY A 403 -12.70 -10.34 44.69
C GLY A 403 -13.05 -10.13 43.21
N GLN A 404 -12.08 -9.91 42.37
CA GLN A 404 -12.28 -9.75 40.92
C GLN A 404 -12.90 -11.01 40.28
N LEU A 405 -12.42 -12.21 40.62
CA LEU A 405 -12.96 -13.47 40.09
C LEU A 405 -14.40 -13.70 40.59
N THR A 406 -14.70 -13.31 41.83
CA THR A 406 -16.05 -13.37 42.37
C THR A 406 -17.02 -12.49 41.61
N MET A 407 -16.61 -11.27 41.22
CA MET A 407 -17.40 -10.37 40.39
C MET A 407 -17.68 -10.94 38.99
N ARG A 408 -16.74 -11.74 38.42
CA ARG A 408 -16.94 -12.42 37.13
C ARG A 408 -18.09 -13.45 37.15
N ASN A 409 -18.52 -13.90 38.32
CA ASN A 409 -19.65 -14.81 38.40
C ASN A 409 -20.94 -14.22 37.80
N LEU A 410 -21.11 -12.88 37.82
CA LEU A 410 -22.29 -12.23 37.23
C LEU A 410 -22.33 -12.48 35.73
N ASP A 411 -21.20 -12.20 35.03
CA ASP A 411 -21.06 -12.42 33.59
C ASP A 411 -21.17 -13.90 33.21
N ILE A 412 -20.59 -14.79 34.03
CA ILE A 412 -20.68 -16.25 33.84
C ILE A 412 -22.14 -16.74 33.98
N ILE A 413 -22.88 -16.23 34.95
CA ILE A 413 -24.31 -16.57 35.16
C ILE A 413 -25.13 -16.14 33.93
N ASP A 414 -24.94 -14.92 33.44
CA ASP A 414 -25.63 -14.41 32.26
C ASP A 414 -25.28 -15.22 31.00
N THR A 415 -24.01 -15.55 30.83
CA THR A 415 -23.55 -16.40 29.72
C THR A 415 -24.19 -17.80 29.81
N ARG A 416 -24.22 -18.41 31.00
CA ARG A 416 -24.85 -19.72 31.21
C ARG A 416 -26.34 -19.69 30.89
N ALA A 417 -27.06 -18.64 31.31
CA ALA A 417 -28.47 -18.46 30.98
C ALA A 417 -28.71 -18.43 29.45
N LYS A 418 -27.85 -17.71 28.70
CA LYS A 418 -27.91 -17.68 27.24
C LYS A 418 -27.61 -19.05 26.61
N LEU A 419 -26.60 -19.78 27.11
CA LEU A 419 -26.29 -21.14 26.66
C LEU A 419 -27.50 -22.08 26.83
N GLY A 420 -28.25 -21.96 27.94
CA GLY A 420 -29.48 -22.70 28.14
C GLY A 420 -30.58 -22.41 27.10
N ILE A 421 -30.68 -21.16 26.63
CA ILE A 421 -31.58 -20.78 25.53
C ILE A 421 -31.11 -21.42 24.21
N TYR A 422 -29.81 -21.32 23.88
CA TYR A 422 -29.25 -21.88 22.67
C TYR A 422 -29.35 -23.41 22.62
N ALA A 423 -29.20 -24.08 23.74
CA ALA A 423 -29.46 -25.52 23.85
C ALA A 423 -30.91 -25.90 23.49
N LYS A 424 -31.88 -25.14 24.02
CA LYS A 424 -33.32 -25.35 23.74
C LYS A 424 -33.69 -25.06 22.28
N THR A 425 -33.02 -24.11 21.62
CA THR A 425 -33.24 -23.77 20.21
C THR A 425 -32.49 -24.66 19.25
N GLY A 426 -31.65 -25.58 19.72
CA GLY A 426 -30.83 -26.48 18.89
C GLY A 426 -29.62 -25.84 18.27
N VAL A 427 -29.33 -24.56 18.52
CA VAL A 427 -28.17 -23.84 17.96
C VAL A 427 -26.85 -24.46 18.40
N LEU A 428 -26.76 -24.99 19.63
CA LEU A 428 -25.54 -25.66 20.12
C LEU A 428 -25.27 -27.03 19.46
N ALA A 429 -26.22 -27.56 18.67
CA ALA A 429 -25.99 -28.78 17.90
C ALA A 429 -25.09 -28.58 16.66
N LEU A 430 -24.74 -27.36 16.34
CA LEU A 430 -24.00 -26.98 15.11
C LEU A 430 -22.48 -26.95 15.28
N GLY A 431 -21.88 -27.65 16.22
CA GLY A 431 -20.42 -27.62 16.36
C GLY A 431 -19.85 -28.68 17.30
N THR A 432 -18.54 -28.90 17.19
CA THR A 432 -17.77 -29.85 18.00
C THR A 432 -17.73 -29.51 19.49
N GLY A 433 -18.04 -28.27 19.89
CA GLY A 433 -18.17 -27.84 21.28
C GLY A 433 -19.56 -28.06 21.88
N GLY A 434 -20.55 -28.44 21.05
CA GLY A 434 -21.96 -28.54 21.46
C GLY A 434 -22.22 -29.53 22.61
N ASP A 435 -21.50 -30.64 22.67
CA ASP A 435 -21.67 -31.66 23.70
C ASP A 435 -21.12 -31.21 25.06
N LEU A 436 -20.00 -30.49 25.11
CA LEU A 436 -19.48 -29.89 26.35
C LEU A 436 -20.39 -28.81 26.88
N LEU A 437 -20.99 -27.99 26.01
CA LEU A 437 -21.95 -26.96 26.41
C LEU A 437 -23.32 -27.53 26.84
N LYS A 438 -23.74 -28.68 26.29
CA LYS A 438 -24.92 -29.43 26.73
C LYS A 438 -24.73 -29.98 28.15
N LEU A 439 -23.58 -30.60 28.45
CA LEU A 439 -23.26 -31.09 29.79
C LEU A 439 -23.36 -29.97 30.83
N ALA A 440 -22.88 -28.76 30.48
CA ALA A 440 -23.01 -27.59 31.36
C ALA A 440 -24.45 -27.07 31.54
N SER A 441 -25.40 -27.44 30.66
CA SER A 441 -26.82 -27.06 30.74
C SER A 441 -27.70 -28.04 31.46
N GLU A 442 -27.28 -29.30 31.60
CA GLU A 442 -28.06 -30.37 32.25
C GLU A 442 -27.92 -30.38 33.78
N ASP A 443 -26.84 -29.84 34.35
CA ASP A 443 -26.59 -29.77 35.80
C ASP A 443 -27.25 -28.57 36.50
N GLY A 444 -28.25 -27.97 35.90
CA GLY A 444 -28.91 -26.74 36.36
C GLY A 444 -30.35 -26.93 36.84
N ASN A 445 -30.62 -27.95 37.72
CA ASN A 445 -31.81 -28.01 38.56
C ASN A 445 -31.43 -27.85 40.01
#